data_06882626edfd590c2472930323757f0c
#
_entry.id   06882626edfd590c2472930323757f0c
#
_cell.length_a   1.000
_cell.length_b   1.000
_cell.length_c   1.000
_cell.angle_alpha   90.00
_cell.angle_beta   90.00
_cell.angle_gamma   90.00
#
_symmetry.space_group_name_H-M   'P 1'
#
loop_
_entity.id
_entity.type
_entity.pdbx_description
1 polymer ?
#
loop_
_entity_poly.entity_id
_entity_poly.type
_entity_poly.pdbx_seq_one_letter_code
_entity_poly.pdbx_strand_id
1 'polypeptide(L)'
;MIWLALAVAVLLWWLMTGLALMSVHQPQALRQPIFLLATIFATVSIWGVEANAASHTTLATITGFAMGLIIWAWLELSYLMGYITGPVKRPATASMTLPQRFYNALGTTIYHEFLVVGVVGIVCVLGAGLPNPTIQNTLAVLWLMRWSTKLNLFFGVRHFNSQWLPDNMRYITSYLRAGKNSWFMLFSTTL
;
A
#
# COMPACT_ATOMS: atom_id res chain seq x y z
N MET A 1 -3.83 -19.10 -21.72
CA MET A 1 -4.47 -18.82 -20.43
C MET A 1 -3.54 -17.98 -19.53
N ILE A 2 -2.30 -18.42 -19.22
CA ILE A 2 -1.39 -17.70 -18.29
C ILE A 2 -1.02 -16.28 -18.75
N TRP A 3 -0.78 -16.07 -20.03
CA TRP A 3 -0.46 -14.75 -20.58
C TRP A 3 -1.63 -13.75 -20.49
N LEU A 4 -2.86 -14.24 -20.64
CA LEU A 4 -4.06 -13.42 -20.46
C LEU A 4 -4.23 -13.01 -18.99
N ALA A 5 -4.06 -13.95 -18.06
CA ALA A 5 -4.11 -13.66 -16.62
C ALA A 5 -3.04 -12.64 -16.21
N LEU A 6 -1.81 -12.78 -16.73
CA LEU A 6 -0.72 -11.84 -16.50
C LEU A 6 -1.05 -10.44 -17.07
N ALA A 7 -1.55 -10.38 -18.30
CA ALA A 7 -1.95 -9.11 -18.92
C ALA A 7 -3.05 -8.41 -18.11
N VAL A 8 -4.09 -9.15 -17.70
CA VAL A 8 -5.18 -8.62 -16.85
C VAL A 8 -4.64 -8.14 -15.50
N ALA A 9 -3.76 -8.90 -14.85
CA ALA A 9 -3.17 -8.51 -13.58
C ALA A 9 -2.35 -7.22 -13.70
N VAL A 10 -1.51 -7.09 -14.71
CA VAL A 10 -0.71 -5.88 -14.96
C VAL A 10 -1.60 -4.68 -15.25
N LEU A 11 -2.62 -4.84 -16.09
CA LEU A 11 -3.56 -3.77 -16.45
C LEU A 11 -4.37 -3.30 -15.23
N LEU A 12 -4.90 -4.22 -14.43
CA LEU A 12 -5.66 -3.88 -13.23
C LEU A 12 -4.76 -3.17 -12.20
N TRP A 13 -3.55 -3.69 -11.97
CA TRP A 13 -2.60 -3.06 -11.06
C TRP A 13 -2.22 -1.66 -11.50
N TRP A 14 -1.90 -1.49 -12.79
CA TRP A 14 -1.53 -0.19 -13.37
C TRP A 14 -2.69 0.81 -13.26
N LEU A 15 -3.92 0.38 -13.62
CA LEU A 15 -5.12 1.21 -13.56
C LEU A 15 -5.40 1.66 -12.11
N MET A 16 -5.40 0.73 -11.15
CA MET A 16 -5.67 1.05 -9.74
C MET A 16 -4.61 1.97 -9.15
N THR A 17 -3.33 1.76 -9.49
CA THR A 17 -2.24 2.65 -9.06
C THR A 17 -2.41 4.05 -9.66
N GLY A 18 -2.74 4.15 -10.95
CA GLY A 18 -3.01 5.42 -11.62
C GLY A 18 -4.17 6.18 -10.99
N LEU A 19 -5.30 5.50 -10.74
CA LEU A 19 -6.48 6.08 -10.09
C LEU A 19 -6.16 6.56 -8.67
N ALA A 20 -5.40 5.80 -7.90
CA ALA A 20 -4.98 6.19 -6.56
C ALA A 20 -4.12 7.45 -6.58
N LEU A 21 -3.11 7.51 -7.46
CA LEU A 21 -2.25 8.69 -7.61
C LEU A 21 -3.04 9.93 -8.08
N MET A 22 -3.92 9.78 -9.07
CA MET A 22 -4.79 10.86 -9.50
C MET A 22 -5.68 11.37 -8.37
N SER A 23 -6.20 10.48 -7.54
CA SER A 23 -7.08 10.80 -6.41
C SER A 23 -6.37 11.64 -5.34
N VAL A 24 -5.11 11.34 -5.04
CA VAL A 24 -4.30 12.07 -4.06
C VAL A 24 -4.02 13.51 -4.49
N HIS A 25 -3.91 13.77 -5.79
CA HIS A 25 -3.61 15.09 -6.34
C HIS A 25 -4.86 15.96 -6.59
N GLN A 26 -6.06 15.45 -6.30
CA GLN A 26 -7.30 16.22 -6.43
C GLN A 26 -7.40 17.36 -5.38
N PRO A 27 -8.14 18.42 -5.67
CA PRO A 27 -8.47 19.45 -4.69
C PRO A 27 -9.10 18.86 -3.43
N GLN A 28 -8.89 19.51 -2.28
CA GLN A 28 -9.35 19.00 -0.98
C GLN A 28 -10.87 18.71 -0.96
N ALA A 29 -11.67 19.50 -1.66
CA ALA A 29 -13.11 19.29 -1.77
C ALA A 29 -13.50 17.95 -2.42
N LEU A 30 -12.66 17.41 -3.31
CA LEU A 30 -12.90 16.13 -3.98
C LEU A 30 -12.26 14.94 -3.24
N ARG A 31 -11.26 15.15 -2.39
CA ARG A 31 -10.59 14.05 -1.68
C ARG A 31 -11.52 13.30 -0.74
N GLN A 32 -12.39 14.01 -0.01
CA GLN A 32 -13.35 13.36 0.90
C GLN A 32 -14.36 12.47 0.20
N PRO A 33 -15.11 12.92 -0.83
CA PRO A 33 -16.03 12.03 -1.55
C PRO A 33 -15.32 10.87 -2.27
N ILE A 34 -14.11 11.09 -2.81
CA ILE A 34 -13.32 10.00 -3.41
C ILE A 34 -12.95 8.96 -2.35
N PHE A 35 -12.49 9.39 -1.17
CA PHE A 35 -12.14 8.46 -0.09
C PHE A 35 -13.36 7.72 0.45
N LEU A 36 -14.52 8.39 0.56
CA LEU A 36 -15.78 7.75 0.93
C LEU A 36 -16.18 6.67 -0.08
N LEU A 37 -16.10 6.97 -1.36
CA LEU A 37 -16.37 6.00 -2.43
C LEU A 37 -15.41 4.80 -2.35
N ALA A 38 -14.10 5.05 -2.18
CA ALA A 38 -13.11 4.00 -1.99
C ALA A 38 -13.42 3.15 -0.75
N THR A 39 -13.91 3.76 0.33
CA THR A 39 -14.32 3.05 1.56
C THR A 39 -15.50 2.12 1.29
N ILE A 40 -16.51 2.57 0.54
CA ILE A 40 -17.64 1.74 0.14
C ILE A 40 -17.16 0.52 -0.65
N PHE A 41 -16.32 0.73 -1.68
CA PHE A 41 -15.79 -0.38 -2.48
C PHE A 41 -14.93 -1.34 -1.67
N ALA A 42 -14.09 -0.84 -0.77
CA ALA A 42 -13.29 -1.69 0.12
C ALA A 42 -14.18 -2.50 1.06
N THR A 43 -15.22 -1.89 1.65
CA THR A 43 -16.17 -2.58 2.54
C THR A 43 -16.92 -3.69 1.79
N VAL A 44 -17.43 -3.41 0.60
CA VAL A 44 -18.09 -4.41 -0.26
C VAL A 44 -17.12 -5.54 -0.62
N SER A 45 -15.85 -5.21 -0.93
CA SER A 45 -14.82 -6.21 -1.23
C SER A 45 -14.52 -7.09 -0.01
N ILE A 46 -14.40 -6.51 1.18
CA ILE A 46 -14.17 -7.28 2.43
C ILE A 46 -15.36 -8.19 2.72
N TRP A 47 -16.59 -7.68 2.55
CA TRP A 47 -17.81 -8.50 2.75
C TRP A 47 -17.89 -9.68 1.77
N GLY A 48 -17.46 -9.47 0.52
CA GLY A 48 -17.45 -10.51 -0.51
C GLY A 48 -16.34 -11.55 -0.41
N VAL A 49 -15.43 -11.46 0.58
CA VAL A 49 -14.26 -12.36 0.69
C VAL A 49 -14.67 -13.82 0.76
N GLU A 50 -15.60 -14.19 1.65
CA GLU A 50 -16.04 -15.58 1.82
C GLU A 50 -16.65 -16.15 0.54
N ALA A 51 -17.55 -15.40 -0.08
CA ALA A 51 -18.22 -15.83 -1.31
C ALA A 51 -17.22 -16.01 -2.47
N ASN A 52 -16.24 -15.13 -2.60
CA ASN A 52 -15.19 -15.23 -3.61
C ASN A 52 -14.24 -16.39 -3.32
N ALA A 53 -13.80 -16.52 -2.07
CA ALA A 53 -12.84 -17.54 -1.65
C ALA A 53 -13.41 -18.96 -1.69
N ALA A 54 -14.72 -19.14 -1.65
CA ALA A 54 -15.39 -20.42 -1.78
C ALA A 54 -15.32 -21.02 -3.20
N SER A 55 -14.92 -20.24 -4.22
CA SER A 55 -14.91 -20.64 -5.63
C SER A 55 -13.51 -20.70 -6.23
N HIS A 56 -13.20 -21.82 -6.92
CA HIS A 56 -11.92 -22.02 -7.63
C HIS A 56 -11.95 -21.62 -9.13
N THR A 57 -12.99 -20.94 -9.58
CA THR A 57 -13.10 -20.57 -11.00
C THR A 57 -12.07 -19.49 -11.38
N THR A 58 -11.69 -19.44 -12.65
CA THR A 58 -10.85 -18.36 -13.20
C THR A 58 -11.45 -16.98 -12.93
N LEU A 59 -12.79 -16.87 -13.03
CA LEU A 59 -13.47 -15.62 -12.73
C LEU A 59 -13.32 -15.23 -11.25
N ALA A 60 -13.46 -16.18 -10.31
CA ALA A 60 -13.25 -15.92 -8.88
C ALA A 60 -11.80 -15.49 -8.58
N THR A 61 -10.82 -16.05 -9.28
CA THR A 61 -9.42 -15.64 -9.15
C THR A 61 -9.21 -14.20 -9.65
N ILE A 62 -9.74 -13.84 -10.81
CA ILE A 62 -9.63 -12.47 -11.37
C ILE A 62 -10.37 -11.47 -10.47
N THR A 63 -11.58 -11.78 -10.05
CA THR A 63 -12.36 -10.90 -9.16
C THR A 63 -11.71 -10.80 -7.78
N GLY A 64 -11.17 -11.88 -7.22
CA GLY A 64 -10.42 -11.89 -5.97
C GLY A 64 -9.17 -11.00 -6.04
N PHE A 65 -8.44 -11.06 -7.14
CA PHE A 65 -7.31 -10.15 -7.35
C PHE A 65 -7.75 -8.68 -7.41
N ALA A 66 -8.84 -8.38 -8.15
CA ALA A 66 -9.39 -7.03 -8.21
C ALA A 66 -9.87 -6.53 -6.83
N MET A 67 -10.54 -7.39 -6.05
CA MET A 67 -10.96 -7.07 -4.67
C MET A 67 -9.75 -6.78 -3.77
N GLY A 68 -8.69 -7.59 -3.87
CA GLY A 68 -7.43 -7.33 -3.16
C GLY A 68 -6.81 -5.98 -3.51
N LEU A 69 -6.79 -5.61 -4.80
CA LEU A 69 -6.32 -4.30 -5.25
C LEU A 69 -7.20 -3.15 -4.76
N ILE A 70 -8.52 -3.30 -4.71
CA ILE A 70 -9.46 -2.29 -4.20
C ILE A 70 -9.23 -2.05 -2.71
N ILE A 71 -9.13 -3.12 -1.91
CA ILE A 71 -8.82 -3.03 -0.47
C ILE A 71 -7.46 -2.34 -0.28
N TRP A 72 -6.46 -2.72 -1.06
CA TRP A 72 -5.13 -2.13 -0.98
C TRP A 72 -5.12 -0.65 -1.38
N ALA A 73 -5.81 -0.28 -2.47
CA ALA A 73 -5.92 1.11 -2.90
C ALA A 73 -6.57 1.99 -1.83
N TRP A 74 -7.60 1.50 -1.15
CA TRP A 74 -8.22 2.20 -0.03
C TRP A 74 -7.24 2.39 1.15
N LEU A 75 -6.48 1.35 1.51
CA LEU A 75 -5.43 1.44 2.51
C LEU A 75 -4.38 2.50 2.14
N GLU A 76 -3.87 2.48 0.90
CA GLU A 76 -2.91 3.49 0.43
C GLU A 76 -3.49 4.91 0.40
N LEU A 77 -4.74 5.09 -0.04
CA LEU A 77 -5.42 6.39 -0.04
C LEU A 77 -5.57 6.93 1.38
N SER A 78 -5.89 6.06 2.38
CA SER A 78 -5.99 6.47 3.77
C SER A 78 -4.70 7.08 4.30
N TYR A 79 -3.56 6.54 3.86
CA TYR A 79 -2.23 7.03 4.20
C TYR A 79 -1.85 8.27 3.38
N LEU A 80 -1.92 8.19 2.06
CA LEU A 80 -1.45 9.24 1.15
C LEU A 80 -2.28 10.53 1.25
N MET A 81 -3.57 10.43 1.58
CA MET A 81 -4.40 11.60 1.87
C MET A 81 -4.18 12.15 3.30
N GLY A 82 -3.38 11.46 4.13
CA GLY A 82 -3.02 11.90 5.47
C GLY A 82 -4.09 11.62 6.53
N TYR A 83 -5.11 10.78 6.24
CA TYR A 83 -6.16 10.45 7.21
C TYR A 83 -5.63 9.55 8.33
N ILE A 84 -4.88 8.49 7.97
CA ILE A 84 -4.30 7.56 8.93
C ILE A 84 -2.80 7.45 8.65
N THR A 85 -2.00 8.04 9.53
CA THR A 85 -0.53 8.11 9.40
C THR A 85 0.13 7.54 10.65
N GLY A 86 0.78 8.38 11.45
CA GLY A 86 1.39 8.01 12.72
C GLY A 86 1.55 9.23 13.62
N PRO A 87 2.04 9.05 14.85
CA PRO A 87 2.16 10.13 15.84
C PRO A 87 3.30 11.11 15.52
N VAL A 88 4.30 10.70 14.75
CA VAL A 88 5.44 11.55 14.41
C VAL A 88 5.12 12.35 13.15
N LYS A 89 4.82 13.65 13.31
CA LYS A 89 4.48 14.60 12.23
C LYS A 89 5.49 15.75 12.13
N ARG A 90 6.75 15.49 12.44
CA ARG A 90 7.84 16.47 12.42
C ARG A 90 9.00 15.97 11.56
N PRO A 91 9.79 16.86 10.95
CA PRO A 91 10.98 16.46 10.17
C PRO A 91 12.08 15.87 11.06
N ALA A 92 12.94 15.07 10.45
CA ALA A 92 14.15 14.57 11.10
C ALA A 92 15.13 15.73 11.36
N THR A 93 15.82 15.68 12.50
CA THR A 93 16.91 16.61 12.83
C THR A 93 18.26 16.03 12.45
N ALA A 94 19.23 16.89 12.12
CA ALA A 94 20.59 16.47 11.75
C ALA A 94 21.32 15.73 12.89
N SER A 95 20.93 15.94 14.14
CA SER A 95 21.52 15.32 15.33
C SER A 95 21.03 13.89 15.61
N MET A 96 20.01 13.38 14.88
CA MET A 96 19.48 12.04 15.11
C MET A 96 20.48 10.96 14.72
N THR A 97 20.69 9.99 15.61
CA THR A 97 21.40 8.74 15.30
C THR A 97 20.57 7.89 14.31
N LEU A 98 21.22 6.93 13.64
CA LEU A 98 20.53 6.06 12.66
C LEU A 98 19.34 5.29 13.29
N PRO A 99 19.46 4.67 14.48
CA PRO A 99 18.32 4.03 15.14
C PRO A 99 17.18 5.02 15.47
N GLN A 100 17.51 6.19 16.04
CA GLN A 100 16.49 7.22 16.33
C GLN A 100 15.76 7.67 15.06
N ARG A 101 16.49 7.86 13.98
CA ARG A 101 15.91 8.19 12.67
C ARG A 101 14.99 7.09 12.16
N PHE A 102 15.38 5.82 12.32
CA PHE A 102 14.56 4.66 11.93
C PHE A 102 13.27 4.58 12.75
N TYR A 103 13.35 4.65 14.07
CA TYR A 103 12.15 4.62 14.92
C TYR A 103 11.21 5.79 14.67
N ASN A 104 11.75 7.00 14.46
CA ASN A 104 10.92 8.14 14.10
C ASN A 104 10.30 7.98 12.70
N ALA A 105 11.03 7.44 11.72
CA ALA A 105 10.47 7.13 10.40
C ALA A 105 9.32 6.12 10.49
N LEU A 106 9.46 5.05 11.29
CA LEU A 106 8.35 4.14 11.60
C LEU A 106 7.19 4.85 12.27
N GLY A 107 7.49 5.75 13.22
CA GLY A 107 6.51 6.57 13.92
C GLY A 107 5.69 7.48 13.00
N THR A 108 6.14 7.78 11.78
CA THR A 108 5.36 8.54 10.80
C THR A 108 4.20 7.75 10.19
N THR A 109 4.18 6.41 10.30
CA THR A 109 3.28 5.52 9.57
C THR A 109 2.67 4.41 10.43
N ILE A 110 2.98 4.35 11.73
CA ILE A 110 2.67 3.19 12.57
C ILE A 110 1.16 2.91 12.70
N TYR A 111 0.30 3.93 12.77
CA TYR A 111 -1.14 3.72 12.84
C TYR A 111 -1.69 3.12 11.54
N HIS A 112 -1.11 3.53 10.40
CA HIS A 112 -1.45 2.92 9.13
C HIS A 112 -0.99 1.45 9.05
N GLU A 113 0.18 1.11 9.60
CA GLU A 113 0.63 -0.30 9.66
C GLU A 113 -0.31 -1.16 10.50
N PHE A 114 -0.81 -0.65 11.64
CA PHE A 114 -1.82 -1.34 12.42
C PHE A 114 -3.13 -1.52 11.66
N LEU A 115 -3.56 -0.52 10.90
CA LEU A 115 -4.73 -0.65 10.03
C LEU A 115 -4.52 -1.74 8.98
N VAL A 116 -3.36 -1.77 8.30
CA VAL A 116 -3.04 -2.81 7.31
C VAL A 116 -3.07 -4.19 7.94
N VAL A 117 -2.39 -4.38 9.08
CA VAL A 117 -2.38 -5.67 9.81
C VAL A 117 -3.79 -6.08 10.20
N GLY A 118 -4.61 -5.16 10.71
CA GLY A 118 -6.00 -5.44 11.09
C GLY A 118 -6.85 -5.87 9.91
N VAL A 119 -6.78 -5.15 8.79
CA VAL A 119 -7.56 -5.48 7.57
C VAL A 119 -7.09 -6.79 6.94
N VAL A 120 -5.78 -7.00 6.81
CA VAL A 120 -5.23 -8.27 6.32
C VAL A 120 -5.64 -9.42 7.24
N GLY A 121 -5.59 -9.22 8.56
CA GLY A 121 -6.03 -10.20 9.54
C GLY A 121 -7.52 -10.57 9.36
N ILE A 122 -8.40 -9.59 9.20
CA ILE A 122 -9.82 -9.82 8.92
C ILE A 122 -10.00 -10.64 7.64
N VAL A 123 -9.34 -10.25 6.55
CA VAL A 123 -9.42 -10.97 5.26
C VAL A 123 -8.90 -12.41 5.39
N CYS A 124 -7.82 -12.62 6.15
CA CYS A 124 -7.30 -13.96 6.41
C CYS A 124 -8.29 -14.82 7.20
N VAL A 125 -8.96 -14.25 8.20
CA VAL A 125 -9.98 -14.98 9.02
C VAL A 125 -11.19 -15.33 8.15
N LEU A 126 -11.72 -14.37 7.36
CA LEU A 126 -12.86 -14.60 6.48
C LEU A 126 -12.60 -15.64 5.39
N GLY A 127 -11.36 -15.71 4.88
CA GLY A 127 -10.97 -16.68 3.86
C GLY A 127 -10.34 -17.97 4.41
N ALA A 128 -10.31 -18.17 5.74
CA ALA A 128 -9.63 -19.31 6.36
C ALA A 128 -10.27 -20.64 5.97
N GLY A 129 -9.43 -21.57 5.49
CA GLY A 129 -9.89 -22.90 5.07
C GLY A 129 -10.65 -22.93 3.74
N LEU A 130 -10.86 -21.78 3.09
CA LEU A 130 -11.53 -21.71 1.80
C LEU A 130 -10.53 -21.91 0.64
N PRO A 131 -11.01 -22.45 -0.49
CA PRO A 131 -10.16 -22.98 -1.53
C PRO A 131 -9.40 -21.92 -2.36
N ASN A 132 -9.85 -20.68 -2.42
CA ASN A 132 -9.24 -19.63 -3.25
C ASN A 132 -8.60 -18.53 -2.39
N PRO A 133 -7.27 -18.58 -2.14
CA PRO A 133 -6.56 -17.60 -1.30
C PRO A 133 -6.11 -16.35 -2.08
N THR A 134 -6.69 -16.03 -3.23
CA THR A 134 -6.18 -14.97 -4.12
C THR A 134 -6.17 -13.61 -3.44
N ILE A 135 -7.23 -13.25 -2.68
CA ILE A 135 -7.32 -11.95 -2.00
C ILE A 135 -6.22 -11.84 -0.94
N GLN A 136 -6.05 -12.86 -0.10
CA GLN A 136 -5.05 -12.93 0.96
C GLN A 136 -3.63 -12.82 0.39
N ASN A 137 -3.34 -13.61 -0.66
CA ASN A 137 -2.03 -13.61 -1.33
C ASN A 137 -1.73 -12.25 -1.97
N THR A 138 -2.74 -11.62 -2.60
CA THR A 138 -2.59 -10.28 -3.18
C THR A 138 -2.22 -9.26 -2.11
N LEU A 139 -2.94 -9.21 -1.00
CA LEU A 139 -2.66 -8.29 0.09
C LEU A 139 -1.30 -8.56 0.75
N ALA A 140 -0.94 -9.82 0.95
CA ALA A 140 0.36 -10.20 1.52
C ALA A 140 1.53 -9.75 0.64
N VAL A 141 1.46 -9.99 -0.68
CA VAL A 141 2.50 -9.57 -1.63
C VAL A 141 2.61 -8.05 -1.66
N LEU A 142 1.49 -7.32 -1.75
CA LEU A 142 1.50 -5.86 -1.79
C LEU A 142 2.05 -5.26 -0.48
N TRP A 143 1.74 -5.85 0.66
CA TRP A 143 2.29 -5.43 1.95
C TRP A 143 3.80 -5.66 2.03
N LEU A 144 4.30 -6.82 1.60
CA LEU A 144 5.74 -7.11 1.52
C LEU A 144 6.46 -6.13 0.58
N MET A 145 5.89 -5.87 -0.60
CA MET A 145 6.44 -4.89 -1.55
C MET A 145 6.48 -3.47 -0.96
N ARG A 146 5.44 -3.08 -0.21
CA ARG A 146 5.41 -1.79 0.49
C ARG A 146 6.55 -1.68 1.52
N TRP A 147 6.75 -2.71 2.34
CA TRP A 147 7.86 -2.74 3.31
C TRP A 147 9.22 -2.70 2.62
N SER A 148 9.39 -3.48 1.55
CA SER A 148 10.60 -3.42 0.72
C SER A 148 10.86 -2.00 0.20
N THR A 149 9.84 -1.32 -0.32
CA THR A 149 9.94 0.06 -0.81
C THR A 149 10.32 1.03 0.32
N LYS A 150 9.69 0.94 1.48
CA LYS A 150 10.01 1.80 2.64
C LYS A 150 11.44 1.64 3.11
N LEU A 151 11.92 0.40 3.19
CA LEU A 151 13.31 0.11 3.58
C LEU A 151 14.30 0.63 2.54
N ASN A 152 14.01 0.44 1.26
CA ASN A 152 14.82 0.99 0.17
C ASN A 152 14.92 2.52 0.25
N LEU A 153 13.80 3.21 0.42
CA LEU A 153 13.78 4.67 0.57
C LEU A 153 14.52 5.13 1.81
N PHE A 154 14.42 4.40 2.92
CA PHE A 154 15.12 4.74 4.16
C PHE A 154 16.64 4.56 4.05
N PHE A 155 17.09 3.43 3.49
CA PHE A 155 18.52 3.14 3.35
C PHE A 155 19.20 3.90 2.22
N GLY A 156 18.44 4.28 1.19
CA GLY A 156 18.89 5.16 0.11
C GLY A 156 18.53 4.65 -1.28
N VAL A 157 18.02 5.57 -2.08
CA VAL A 157 17.78 5.39 -3.52
C VAL A 157 18.42 6.54 -4.29
N ARG A 158 18.90 6.26 -5.50
CA ARG A 158 19.59 7.24 -6.33
C ARG A 158 18.67 8.38 -6.79
N HIS A 159 17.45 8.01 -7.17
CA HIS A 159 16.44 8.94 -7.65
C HIS A 159 15.17 8.81 -6.83
N PHE A 160 14.87 9.83 -6.06
CA PHE A 160 13.63 9.96 -5.31
C PHE A 160 12.92 11.24 -5.72
N ASN A 161 11.73 11.11 -6.25
CA ASN A 161 10.90 12.26 -6.58
C ASN A 161 9.93 12.56 -5.42
N SER A 162 10.22 13.60 -4.65
CA SER A 162 9.39 14.03 -3.52
C SER A 162 8.06 14.69 -3.93
N GLN A 163 7.89 15.03 -5.20
CA GLN A 163 6.67 15.69 -5.71
C GLN A 163 5.43 14.79 -5.63
N TRP A 164 5.61 13.48 -5.47
CA TRP A 164 4.51 12.53 -5.33
C TRP A 164 3.85 12.55 -3.96
N LEU A 165 4.53 13.12 -2.96
CA LEU A 165 3.97 13.25 -1.63
C LEU A 165 3.15 14.54 -1.50
N PRO A 166 1.94 14.48 -0.93
CA PRO A 166 1.16 15.67 -0.59
C PRO A 166 1.94 16.58 0.36
N ASP A 167 1.67 17.88 0.32
CA ASP A 167 2.40 18.89 1.10
C ASP A 167 2.40 18.60 2.60
N ASN A 168 1.27 18.11 3.12
CA ASN A 168 1.11 17.74 4.54
C ASN A 168 1.95 16.54 4.95
N MET A 169 2.56 15.81 4.01
CA MET A 169 3.40 14.63 4.25
C MET A 169 4.87 14.84 3.85
N ARG A 170 5.24 16.01 3.37
CA ARG A 170 6.63 16.31 2.95
C ARG A 170 7.66 16.16 4.07
N TYR A 171 7.27 16.27 5.35
CA TYR A 171 8.18 16.03 6.47
C TYR A 171 8.80 14.61 6.45
N ILE A 172 8.14 13.63 5.84
CA ILE A 172 8.63 12.25 5.72
C ILE A 172 9.91 12.19 4.90
N THR A 173 10.06 13.06 3.88
CA THR A 173 11.24 13.07 3.01
C THR A 173 12.53 13.32 3.79
N SER A 174 12.47 14.03 4.92
CA SER A 174 13.64 14.29 5.78
C SER A 174 14.23 13.01 6.40
N TYR A 175 13.44 11.93 6.49
CA TYR A 175 13.89 10.62 6.99
C TYR A 175 14.52 9.76 5.90
N LEU A 176 14.30 10.10 4.61
CA LEU A 176 14.76 9.32 3.47
C LEU A 176 16.19 9.71 3.08
N ARG A 177 16.91 8.80 2.43
CA ARG A 177 18.23 9.07 1.89
C ARG A 177 18.20 9.09 0.38
N ALA A 178 18.45 10.26 -0.21
CA ALA A 178 18.63 10.41 -1.65
C ALA A 178 20.12 10.42 -2.01
N GLY A 179 20.48 9.96 -3.23
CA GLY A 179 21.79 10.17 -3.85
C GLY A 179 22.65 8.94 -4.06
N LYS A 180 22.51 7.85 -3.30
CA LYS A 180 23.24 6.59 -3.53
C LYS A 180 22.33 5.39 -3.33
N ASN A 181 22.39 4.42 -4.24
CA ASN A 181 21.70 3.16 -4.03
C ASN A 181 22.35 2.41 -2.86
N SER A 182 21.50 1.95 -1.93
CA SER A 182 21.97 1.06 -0.88
C SER A 182 22.14 -0.36 -1.42
N TRP A 183 22.99 -1.17 -0.75
CA TRP A 183 23.11 -2.60 -1.06
C TRP A 183 21.77 -3.34 -0.87
N PHE A 184 20.89 -2.84 0.01
CA PHE A 184 19.56 -3.41 0.24
C PHE A 184 18.67 -3.31 -1.00
N MET A 185 18.82 -2.27 -1.82
CA MET A 185 18.09 -2.14 -3.10
C MET A 185 18.48 -3.27 -4.06
N LEU A 186 19.78 -3.60 -4.16
CA LEU A 186 20.24 -4.71 -4.99
C LEU A 186 19.64 -6.05 -4.50
N PHE A 187 19.67 -6.29 -3.19
CA PHE A 187 19.11 -7.50 -2.59
C PHE A 187 17.60 -7.62 -2.82
N SER A 188 16.84 -6.54 -2.61
CA SER A 188 15.36 -6.55 -2.73
C SER A 188 14.84 -6.62 -4.17
N THR A 189 15.69 -6.36 -5.17
CA THR A 189 15.34 -6.46 -6.60
C THR A 189 15.75 -7.78 -7.21
N THR A 190 16.53 -8.61 -6.51
CA THR A 190 16.97 -9.93 -6.96
C THR A 190 16.19 -11.10 -6.35
N LEU A 191 15.29 -10.83 -5.41
CA LEU A 191 14.31 -11.76 -4.83
C LEU A 191 13.00 -11.70 -5.60
#